data_409d9da24b20c03a231e5844ab12663b
#
_entry.id   409d9da24b20c03a231e5844ab12663b
#
_cell.length_a   1.000
_cell.length_b   1.000
_cell.length_c   1.000
_cell.angle_alpha   90.00
_cell.angle_beta   90.00
_cell.angle_gamma   90.00
#
_symmetry.space_group_name_H-M   'P 1'
#
loop_
_entity.id
_entity.type
_entity.pdbx_description
1 polymer ?
#
loop_
_entity_poly.entity_id
_entity_poly.type
_entity_poly.pdbx_seq_one_letter_code
_entity_poly.pdbx_strand_id
1 'polypeptide(L)'
;MAARTGVVTFAGRRVALAIPTTYMNESGIAVRGLARRYGITDPETIVILHDELDLPPGTVRLKAGGGLAGHNGLRSIESHLHTSDFLRVRIGVGKPPSAAQGAAHVLKRPTRSVREVMESAVETAADSIERITADGLDAAMLWCHSLP
;
A
#
# COMPACT_ATOMS: atom_id res chain seq x y z
N MET A 1 19.49 -3.50 6.92
CA MET A 1 18.11 -3.96 6.71
C MET A 1 17.60 -3.43 5.38
N ALA A 2 16.74 -4.18 4.71
CA ALA A 2 16.21 -3.82 3.37
C ALA A 2 15.07 -2.79 3.42
N ALA A 3 14.96 -2.00 4.47
CA ALA A 3 13.93 -0.98 4.63
C ALA A 3 14.33 0.09 5.64
N ARG A 4 13.77 1.29 5.47
CA ARG A 4 13.80 2.35 6.49
C ARG A 4 12.56 2.14 7.37
N THR A 5 12.75 2.16 8.69
CA THR A 5 11.70 1.80 9.64
C THR A 5 11.54 2.83 10.74
N GLY A 6 10.34 2.89 11.30
CA GLY A 6 10.00 3.62 12.51
C GLY A 6 8.83 2.94 13.20
N VAL A 7 8.59 3.27 14.46
CA VAL A 7 7.47 2.74 15.22
C VAL A 7 6.67 3.91 15.76
N VAL A 8 5.35 3.85 15.57
CA VAL A 8 4.41 4.85 16.07
C VAL A 8 3.31 4.16 16.87
N THR A 9 2.51 4.93 17.59
CA THR A 9 1.37 4.41 18.35
C THR A 9 0.10 5.07 17.82
N PHE A 10 -0.83 4.24 17.33
CA PHE A 10 -2.18 4.65 16.95
C PHE A 10 -3.20 3.92 17.81
N ALA A 11 -4.14 4.63 18.39
CA ALA A 11 -5.22 4.03 19.18
C ALA A 11 -4.69 3.05 20.25
N GLY A 12 -3.57 3.38 20.90
CA GLY A 12 -2.94 2.54 21.92
C GLY A 12 -2.17 1.33 21.37
N ARG A 13 -2.08 1.16 20.06
CA ARG A 13 -1.38 0.05 19.41
C ARG A 13 -0.08 0.50 18.77
N ARG A 14 0.96 -0.31 18.92
CA ARG A 14 2.24 -0.06 18.26
C ARG A 14 2.16 -0.53 16.82
N VAL A 15 2.57 0.35 15.90
CA VAL A 15 2.59 0.08 14.46
C VAL A 15 3.99 0.34 13.93
N ALA A 16 4.57 -0.67 13.29
CA ALA A 16 5.83 -0.49 12.59
C ALA A 16 5.54 0.09 11.20
N LEU A 17 6.19 1.19 10.89
CA LEU A 17 6.13 1.82 9.56
C LEU A 17 7.42 1.49 8.84
N ALA A 18 7.33 1.19 7.55
CA ALA A 18 8.50 0.83 6.77
C ALA A 18 8.39 1.32 5.32
N ILE A 19 9.52 1.77 4.80
CA ILE A 19 9.68 2.07 3.37
C ILE A 19 10.79 1.16 2.87
N PRO A 20 10.49 0.18 1.98
CA PRO A 20 11.52 -0.68 1.42
C PRO A 20 12.58 0.13 0.68
N THR A 21 13.84 -0.31 0.80
CA THR A 21 14.98 0.28 0.09
C THR A 21 15.50 -0.64 -1.01
N THR A 22 14.77 -1.72 -1.29
CA THR A 22 15.03 -2.65 -2.37
C THR A 22 14.48 -2.11 -3.70
N TYR A 23 14.84 -2.75 -4.81
CA TYR A 23 14.07 -2.57 -6.05
C TYR A 23 12.62 -3.05 -5.85
N MET A 24 11.71 -2.51 -6.67
CA MET A 24 10.29 -2.82 -6.55
C MET A 24 10.01 -4.34 -6.61
N ASN A 25 10.64 -5.04 -7.54
CA ASN A 25 10.47 -6.50 -7.69
C ASN A 25 11.14 -7.32 -6.58
N GLU A 26 11.78 -6.67 -5.62
CA GLU A 26 12.40 -7.29 -4.44
C GLU A 26 11.72 -6.84 -3.13
N SER A 27 10.57 -6.18 -3.22
CA SER A 27 9.84 -5.67 -2.05
C SER A 27 9.52 -6.76 -1.02
N GLY A 28 9.31 -7.99 -1.47
CA GLY A 28 9.03 -9.12 -0.60
C GLY A 28 10.18 -9.46 0.36
N ILE A 29 11.42 -9.18 -0.03
CA ILE A 29 12.59 -9.37 0.85
C ILE A 29 12.46 -8.47 2.07
N ALA A 30 12.12 -7.19 1.86
CA ALA A 30 11.93 -6.23 2.93
C ALA A 30 10.75 -6.62 3.84
N VAL A 31 9.62 -6.97 3.26
CA VAL A 31 8.40 -7.31 4.01
C VAL A 31 8.62 -8.57 4.85
N ARG A 32 9.24 -9.61 4.27
CA ARG A 32 9.55 -10.83 5.01
C ARG A 32 10.50 -10.56 6.17
N GLY A 33 11.53 -9.76 5.95
CA GLY A 33 12.49 -9.38 6.99
C GLY A 33 11.82 -8.62 8.13
N LEU A 34 10.91 -7.72 7.81
CA LEU A 34 10.15 -6.96 8.81
C LEU A 34 9.19 -7.84 9.59
N ALA A 35 8.48 -8.74 8.91
CA ALA A 35 7.58 -9.68 9.57
C ALA A 35 8.32 -10.56 10.59
N ARG A 36 9.50 -11.03 10.22
CA ARG A 36 10.36 -11.81 11.14
C ARG A 36 10.83 -10.96 12.31
N ARG A 37 11.30 -9.74 12.05
CA ARG A 37 11.82 -8.85 13.09
C ARG A 37 10.76 -8.52 14.14
N TYR A 38 9.53 -8.27 13.73
CA TYR A 38 8.44 -7.89 14.62
C TYR A 38 7.54 -9.05 15.04
N GLY A 39 7.90 -10.29 14.68
CA GLY A 39 7.15 -11.49 15.07
C GLY A 39 5.75 -11.57 14.48
N ILE A 40 5.56 -11.02 13.30
CA ILE A 40 4.26 -11.01 12.63
C ILE A 40 4.06 -12.30 11.87
N THR A 41 2.99 -13.03 12.22
CA THR A 41 2.61 -14.30 11.60
C THR A 41 1.27 -14.24 10.88
N ASP A 42 0.42 -13.28 11.24
CA ASP A 42 -0.89 -13.09 10.63
C ASP A 42 -0.80 -12.07 9.50
N PRO A 43 -1.02 -12.46 8.23
CA PRO A 43 -0.94 -11.54 7.10
C PRO A 43 -1.95 -10.40 7.17
N GLU A 44 -3.08 -10.58 7.87
CA GLU A 44 -4.08 -9.51 8.03
C GLU A 44 -3.60 -8.38 8.95
N THR A 45 -2.46 -8.55 9.63
CA THR A 45 -1.80 -7.49 10.39
C THR A 45 -0.72 -6.76 9.59
N ILE A 46 -0.57 -7.11 8.32
CA ILE A 46 0.33 -6.43 7.39
C ILE A 46 -0.51 -5.60 6.43
N VAL A 47 -0.21 -4.31 6.34
CA VAL A 47 -0.89 -3.41 5.40
C VAL A 47 0.12 -2.87 4.41
N ILE A 48 -0.14 -3.11 3.14
CA ILE A 48 0.72 -2.65 2.04
C ILE A 48 0.04 -1.46 1.36
N LEU A 49 0.73 -0.31 1.37
CA LEU A 49 0.30 0.85 0.60
C LEU A 49 1.03 0.80 -0.74
N HIS A 50 0.29 0.87 -1.83
CA HIS A 50 0.90 0.75 -3.15
C HIS A 50 0.14 1.55 -4.22
N ASP A 51 0.82 1.81 -5.33
CA ASP A 51 0.24 2.43 -6.51
C ASP A 51 -0.70 1.46 -7.23
N GLU A 52 -1.78 1.99 -7.80
CA GLU A 52 -2.79 1.22 -8.52
C GLU A 52 -3.13 1.90 -9.85
N LEU A 53 -2.82 1.22 -10.96
CA LEU A 53 -3.09 1.74 -12.31
C LEU A 53 -4.58 1.72 -12.66
N ASP A 54 -5.35 0.82 -12.06
CA ASP A 54 -6.77 0.63 -12.36
C ASP A 54 -7.69 1.65 -11.67
N LEU A 55 -7.12 2.49 -10.81
CA LEU A 55 -7.85 3.57 -10.13
C LEU A 55 -7.39 4.92 -10.64
N PRO A 56 -8.33 5.87 -10.86
CA PRO A 56 -7.92 7.22 -11.25
C PRO A 56 -7.14 7.92 -10.14
N PRO A 57 -6.28 8.91 -10.49
CA PRO A 57 -5.55 9.68 -9.49
C PRO A 57 -6.48 10.30 -8.46
N GLY A 58 -6.09 10.20 -7.18
CA GLY A 58 -6.88 10.72 -6.07
C GLY A 58 -7.83 9.73 -5.45
N THR A 59 -8.06 8.59 -6.07
CA THR A 59 -8.91 7.53 -5.53
C THR A 59 -8.10 6.63 -4.61
N VAL A 60 -8.63 6.35 -3.43
CA VAL A 60 -8.05 5.38 -2.49
C VAL A 60 -9.08 4.29 -2.22
N ARG A 61 -8.66 3.03 -2.30
CA ARG A 61 -9.51 1.87 -2.02
C ARG A 61 -8.75 0.88 -1.13
N LEU A 62 -9.46 0.38 -0.13
CA LEU A 62 -8.92 -0.63 0.79
C LEU A 62 -9.39 -2.02 0.35
N LYS A 63 -8.55 -3.03 0.62
CA LYS A 63 -8.85 -4.39 0.20
C LYS A 63 -8.11 -5.39 1.09
N ALA A 64 -8.74 -6.54 1.35
CA ALA A 64 -8.08 -7.70 1.95
C ALA A 64 -7.81 -8.74 0.85
N GLY A 65 -6.56 -9.13 0.72
CA GLY A 65 -6.18 -10.19 -0.23
C GLY A 65 -6.50 -9.87 -1.68
N GLY A 66 -6.69 -10.91 -2.48
CA GLY A 66 -7.09 -10.81 -3.87
C GLY A 66 -5.94 -10.81 -4.86
N GLY A 67 -6.26 -10.49 -6.12
CA GLY A 67 -5.31 -10.48 -7.23
C GLY A 67 -4.25 -9.39 -7.09
N LEU A 68 -3.16 -9.56 -7.81
CA LEU A 68 -1.98 -8.68 -7.74
C LEU A 68 -1.95 -7.65 -8.87
N ALA A 69 -2.86 -7.76 -9.84
CA ALA A 69 -3.01 -6.83 -10.98
C ALA A 69 -1.69 -6.58 -11.74
N GLY A 70 -0.78 -7.56 -11.75
CA GLY A 70 0.51 -7.42 -12.41
C GLY A 70 1.51 -6.52 -11.67
N HIS A 71 1.20 -6.07 -10.48
CA HIS A 71 2.09 -5.21 -9.69
C HIS A 71 3.31 -6.01 -9.21
N ASN A 72 4.50 -5.63 -9.65
CA ASN A 72 5.72 -6.37 -9.37
C ASN A 72 6.07 -6.44 -7.89
N GLY A 73 5.83 -5.35 -7.15
CA GLY A 73 6.05 -5.31 -5.70
C GLY A 73 5.13 -6.27 -4.95
N LEU A 74 3.84 -6.27 -5.28
CA LEU A 74 2.87 -7.19 -4.66
C LEU A 74 3.19 -8.65 -4.99
N ARG A 75 3.61 -8.92 -6.22
CA ARG A 75 4.02 -10.26 -6.65
C ARG A 75 5.21 -10.75 -5.84
N SER A 76 6.21 -9.90 -5.61
CA SER A 76 7.35 -10.20 -4.78
C SER A 76 6.95 -10.49 -3.33
N ILE A 77 6.04 -9.68 -2.78
CA ILE A 77 5.54 -9.87 -1.41
C ILE A 77 4.82 -11.21 -1.28
N GLU A 78 3.92 -11.54 -2.20
CA GLU A 78 3.23 -12.84 -2.20
C GLU A 78 4.23 -14.00 -2.26
N SER A 79 5.23 -13.91 -3.12
CA SER A 79 6.25 -14.93 -3.28
C SER A 79 7.02 -15.18 -1.97
N HIS A 80 7.35 -14.13 -1.24
CA HIS A 80 8.14 -14.22 -0.01
C HIS A 80 7.32 -14.56 1.24
N LEU A 81 6.06 -14.12 1.30
CA LEU A 81 5.16 -14.43 2.40
C LEU A 81 4.36 -15.72 2.19
N HIS A 82 4.35 -16.26 0.96
CA HIS A 82 3.56 -17.43 0.56
C HIS A 82 2.04 -17.22 0.77
N THR A 83 1.58 -15.98 0.70
CA THR A 83 0.17 -15.62 0.81
C THR A 83 -0.07 -14.25 0.19
N SER A 84 -1.29 -14.05 -0.33
CA SER A 84 -1.77 -12.75 -0.80
C SER A 84 -2.78 -12.12 0.18
N ASP A 85 -2.97 -12.70 1.36
CA ASP A 85 -4.02 -12.28 2.30
C ASP A 85 -3.70 -11.03 3.12
N PHE A 86 -2.58 -10.37 2.86
CA PHE A 86 -2.27 -9.10 3.48
C PHE A 86 -3.26 -8.01 3.05
N LEU A 87 -3.45 -7.01 3.92
CA LEU A 87 -4.32 -5.87 3.64
C LEU A 87 -3.65 -4.90 2.70
N ARG A 88 -4.44 -4.17 1.91
CA ARG A 88 -3.93 -3.23 0.90
C ARG A 88 -4.64 -1.90 0.97
N VAL A 89 -3.85 -0.84 0.92
CA VAL A 89 -4.33 0.52 0.66
C VAL A 89 -3.89 0.83 -0.77
N ARG A 90 -4.85 0.82 -1.70
CA ARG A 90 -4.59 1.05 -3.12
C ARG A 90 -4.73 2.53 -3.43
N ILE A 91 -3.66 3.14 -3.92
CA ILE A 91 -3.60 4.56 -4.24
C ILE A 91 -3.60 4.70 -5.76
N GLY A 92 -4.67 5.24 -6.32
CA GLY A 92 -4.84 5.37 -7.75
C GLY A 92 -3.82 6.33 -8.37
N VAL A 93 -3.22 5.90 -9.47
CA VAL A 93 -2.28 6.71 -10.26
C VAL A 93 -2.73 6.83 -11.71
N GLY A 94 -3.84 6.18 -12.07
CA GLY A 94 -4.39 6.19 -13.42
C GLY A 94 -3.69 5.25 -14.37
N LYS A 95 -4.39 4.92 -15.46
CA LYS A 95 -3.86 4.03 -16.48
C LYS A 95 -2.90 4.75 -17.42
N PRO A 96 -1.77 4.14 -17.77
CA PRO A 96 -0.92 4.64 -18.84
C PRO A 96 -1.62 4.48 -20.21
N PRO A 97 -1.14 5.18 -21.25
CA PRO A 97 -1.68 5.03 -22.59
C PRO A 97 -1.60 3.61 -23.15
N SER A 98 -0.66 2.81 -22.65
CA SER A 98 -0.51 1.39 -23.00
C SER A 98 0.14 0.63 -21.85
N ALA A 99 -0.05 -0.70 -21.81
CA ALA A 99 0.60 -1.55 -20.82
C ALA A 99 2.12 -1.45 -20.85
N ALA A 100 2.71 -1.29 -22.04
CA ALA A 100 4.15 -1.15 -22.21
C ALA A 100 4.72 0.13 -21.54
N GLN A 101 3.88 1.14 -21.30
CA GLN A 101 4.28 2.40 -20.68
C GLN A 101 4.00 2.46 -19.18
N GLY A 102 3.53 1.35 -18.59
CA GLY A 102 3.12 1.31 -17.19
C GLY A 102 4.21 1.76 -16.21
N ALA A 103 5.42 1.19 -16.35
CA ALA A 103 6.55 1.55 -15.49
C ALA A 103 6.96 3.01 -15.66
N ALA A 104 7.01 3.51 -16.91
CA ALA A 104 7.34 4.90 -17.18
C ALA A 104 6.25 5.84 -16.62
N HIS A 105 4.98 5.42 -16.67
CA HIS A 105 3.87 6.20 -16.14
C HIS A 105 3.99 6.42 -14.63
N VAL A 106 4.27 5.39 -13.86
CA VAL A 106 4.38 5.50 -12.39
C VAL A 106 5.64 6.27 -11.97
N LEU A 107 6.68 6.26 -12.80
CA LEU A 107 7.92 7.00 -12.54
C LEU A 107 7.89 8.44 -13.08
N LYS A 108 6.88 8.80 -13.86
CA LYS A 108 6.74 10.12 -14.44
C LYS A 108 6.42 11.16 -13.39
N ARG A 109 7.06 12.32 -13.50
CA ARG A 109 6.73 13.46 -12.64
C ARG A 109 5.30 13.93 -12.92
N PRO A 110 4.44 14.00 -11.88
CA PRO A 110 3.05 14.44 -12.09
C PRO A 110 2.97 15.93 -12.41
N THR A 111 1.91 16.31 -13.13
CA THR A 111 1.55 17.72 -13.31
C THR A 111 1.14 18.32 -11.96
N ARG A 112 1.07 19.65 -11.88
CA ARG A 112 0.68 20.33 -10.63
C ARG A 112 -0.72 19.91 -10.16
N SER A 113 -1.70 19.84 -11.07
CA SER A 113 -3.06 19.44 -10.72
C SER A 113 -3.12 17.98 -10.21
N VAL A 114 -2.40 17.08 -10.87
CA VAL A 114 -2.33 15.68 -10.43
C VAL A 114 -1.60 15.57 -9.08
N ARG A 115 -0.56 16.38 -8.86
CA ARG A 115 0.15 16.38 -7.57
C ARG A 115 -0.77 16.79 -6.43
N GLU A 116 -1.59 17.81 -6.60
CA GLU A 116 -2.53 18.27 -5.57
C GLU A 116 -3.53 17.16 -5.22
N VAL A 117 -4.06 16.48 -6.24
CA VAL A 117 -4.96 15.33 -6.05
C VAL A 117 -4.25 14.20 -5.33
N MET A 118 -3.00 13.92 -5.68
CA MET A 118 -2.20 12.86 -5.04
C MET A 118 -1.86 13.19 -3.60
N GLU A 119 -1.58 14.45 -3.26
CA GLU A 119 -1.35 14.86 -1.88
C GLU A 119 -2.56 14.58 -1.00
N SER A 120 -3.77 14.89 -1.52
CA SER A 120 -5.02 14.55 -0.84
C SER A 120 -5.20 13.03 -0.67
N ALA A 121 -4.87 12.26 -1.70
CA ALA A 121 -4.93 10.79 -1.63
C ALA A 121 -3.97 10.23 -0.59
N VAL A 122 -2.77 10.77 -0.45
CA VAL A 122 -1.80 10.36 0.56
C VAL A 122 -2.35 10.61 1.96
N GLU A 123 -2.99 11.74 2.20
CA GLU A 123 -3.66 12.03 3.49
C GLU A 123 -4.77 11.01 3.78
N THR A 124 -5.60 10.71 2.79
CA THR A 124 -6.65 9.68 2.92
C THR A 124 -6.06 8.32 3.22
N ALA A 125 -4.96 7.95 2.56
CA ALA A 125 -4.26 6.69 2.82
C ALA A 125 -3.72 6.63 4.25
N ALA A 126 -3.11 7.71 4.75
CA ALA A 126 -2.63 7.79 6.11
C ALA A 126 -3.78 7.66 7.14
N ASP A 127 -4.88 8.36 6.92
CA ASP A 127 -6.07 8.27 7.76
C ASP A 127 -6.65 6.86 7.74
N SER A 128 -6.58 6.18 6.60
CA SER A 128 -7.03 4.79 6.47
C SER A 128 -6.24 3.85 7.37
N ILE A 129 -4.92 4.03 7.47
CA ILE A 129 -4.08 3.22 8.37
C ILE A 129 -4.50 3.42 9.82
N GLU A 130 -4.74 4.66 10.24
CA GLU A 130 -5.20 4.94 11.59
C GLU A 130 -6.54 4.27 11.88
N ARG A 131 -7.48 4.34 10.93
CA ARG A 131 -8.80 3.72 11.07
C ARG A 131 -8.76 2.20 11.06
N ILE A 132 -7.92 1.59 10.22
CA ILE A 132 -7.71 0.13 10.25
C ILE A 132 -7.20 -0.29 11.62
N THR A 133 -6.24 0.45 12.16
CA THR A 133 -5.64 0.14 13.46
C THR A 133 -6.63 0.29 14.60
N ALA A 134 -7.46 1.34 14.58
CA ALA A 134 -8.42 1.63 15.63
C ALA A 134 -9.68 0.75 15.54
N ASP A 135 -10.23 0.59 14.34
CA ASP A 135 -11.61 0.08 14.15
C ASP A 135 -11.68 -1.20 13.29
N GLY A 136 -10.57 -1.61 12.69
CA GLY A 136 -10.53 -2.76 11.78
C GLY A 136 -10.79 -2.40 10.33
N LEU A 137 -10.55 -3.36 9.43
CA LEU A 137 -10.63 -3.14 7.99
C LEU A 137 -12.03 -2.79 7.51
N ASP A 138 -13.06 -3.51 7.98
CA ASP A 138 -14.42 -3.32 7.47
C ASP A 138 -14.95 -1.91 7.74
N ALA A 139 -14.75 -1.39 8.94
CA ALA A 139 -15.13 -0.03 9.29
C ALA A 139 -14.31 1.02 8.49
N ALA A 140 -13.02 0.77 8.32
CA ALA A 140 -12.15 1.64 7.53
C ALA A 140 -12.57 1.66 6.07
N MET A 141 -12.93 0.50 5.50
CA MET A 141 -13.44 0.41 4.13
C MET A 141 -14.72 1.20 3.94
N LEU A 142 -15.66 1.03 4.87
CA LEU A 142 -16.94 1.75 4.81
C LEU A 142 -16.71 3.27 4.80
N TRP A 143 -15.86 3.75 5.66
CA TRP A 143 -15.50 5.18 5.69
C TRP A 143 -14.78 5.61 4.41
N CYS A 144 -13.74 4.92 4.02
CA CYS A 144 -12.90 5.30 2.87
C CYS A 144 -13.67 5.29 1.56
N HIS A 145 -14.48 4.24 1.34
CA HIS A 145 -15.23 4.09 0.09
C HIS A 145 -16.45 4.99 0.00
N SER A 146 -16.85 5.64 1.09
CA SER A 146 -17.93 6.63 1.11
C SER A 146 -17.46 8.05 0.80
N LEU A 147 -16.15 8.28 0.74
CA LEU A 147 -15.59 9.59 0.40
C LEU A 147 -15.90 9.97 -1.05
N PRO A 148 -16.17 11.24 -1.34
CA PRO A 148 -16.46 11.71 -2.69
C PRO A 148 -15.28 11.58 -3.64
#